data_56c5fde6966a5cc0ad6c4b17486f6c26
#
_entry.id   56c5fde6966a5cc0ad6c4b17486f6c26
#
_cell.length_a   1.000
_cell.length_b   1.000
_cell.length_c   1.000
_cell.angle_alpha   90.00
_cell.angle_beta   90.00
_cell.angle_gamma   90.00
#
_symmetry.space_group_name_H-M   'P 1'
#
loop_
_entity.id
_entity.type
_entity.pdbx_description
1 polymer ?
#
loop_
_entity_poly.entity_id
_entity_poly.type
_entity_poly.pdbx_seq_one_letter_code
_entity_poly.pdbx_strand_id
1 'polypeptide(L)'
;MATPNIVPRATDEGGLGTSAKNWGKLYVEQRVMEVSTTTDGDAHGDIVYFGTGTVVVGKIYHYKSDASWELADANTVANCDGLLGVAIASGTASAVGMLLRGMVTLIDIQGTEAVGDVLYLSETATGAADSAAPAGSGDIVRIIGYCLTTDDQIWFNPDSTYVEIA
;
A
#
# COMPACT_ATOMS: atom_id res chain seq x y z
N MET A 1 9.94 12.36 38.22
CA MET A 1 9.17 11.11 38.23
C MET A 1 8.83 10.81 36.77
N ALA A 2 9.21 9.63 36.24
CA ALA A 2 8.87 9.29 34.85
C ALA A 2 7.38 8.91 34.79
N THR A 3 6.68 9.39 33.75
CA THR A 3 5.28 9.01 33.53
C THR A 3 5.25 7.56 33.04
N PRO A 4 4.44 6.66 33.64
CA PRO A 4 4.31 5.30 33.15
C PRO A 4 3.78 5.26 31.72
N ASN A 5 4.30 4.33 30.91
CA ASN A 5 3.76 4.07 29.59
C ASN A 5 2.33 3.48 29.71
N ILE A 6 1.47 3.84 28.77
CA ILE A 6 0.22 3.10 28.54
C ILE A 6 0.62 1.96 27.59
N VAL A 7 0.64 0.73 28.09
CA VAL A 7 1.00 -0.45 27.31
C VAL A 7 -0.20 -1.39 27.18
N PRO A 8 -0.43 -1.97 26.00
CA PRO A 8 -1.42 -3.04 25.85
C PRO A 8 -0.98 -4.29 26.62
N ARG A 9 -1.91 -5.18 26.91
CA ARG A 9 -1.65 -6.43 27.62
C ARG A 9 -0.86 -7.43 26.77
N ALA A 10 -1.07 -7.39 25.46
CA ALA A 10 -0.35 -8.18 24.46
C ALA A 10 -0.07 -7.34 23.21
N THR A 11 0.86 -7.80 22.35
CA THR A 11 1.14 -7.20 21.05
C THR A 11 -0.14 -7.21 20.21
N ASP A 12 -0.38 -6.12 19.48
CA ASP A 12 -1.54 -5.90 18.61
C ASP A 12 -2.90 -5.91 19.35
N GLU A 13 -2.89 -5.83 20.68
CA GLU A 13 -4.10 -5.75 21.49
C GLU A 13 -4.52 -4.29 21.73
N GLY A 14 -5.77 -4.01 21.41
CA GLY A 14 -6.41 -2.73 21.69
C GLY A 14 -5.98 -1.60 20.76
N GLY A 15 -6.82 -0.60 20.69
CA GLY A 15 -6.61 0.62 19.93
C GLY A 15 -6.76 1.86 20.81
N LEU A 16 -6.23 2.98 20.34
CA LEU A 16 -6.46 4.28 20.95
C LEU A 16 -7.70 4.92 20.32
N GLY A 17 -8.86 4.69 20.92
CA GLY A 17 -10.17 5.10 20.41
C GLY A 17 -10.92 3.98 19.66
N THR A 18 -12.05 4.33 19.08
CA THR A 18 -12.88 3.45 18.26
C THR A 18 -13.42 4.23 17.07
N SER A 19 -14.00 3.55 16.07
CA SER A 19 -14.66 4.20 14.93
C SER A 19 -15.81 5.15 15.33
N ALA A 20 -16.45 4.91 16.47
CA ALA A 20 -17.51 5.75 16.99
C ALA A 20 -17.03 6.85 17.98
N LYS A 21 -15.83 6.69 18.56
CA LYS A 21 -15.21 7.61 19.52
C LYS A 21 -13.71 7.72 19.25
N ASN A 22 -13.34 8.61 18.37
CA ASN A 22 -11.96 8.90 18.01
C ASN A 22 -11.40 10.12 18.75
N TRP A 23 -10.09 10.22 18.81
CA TRP A 23 -9.40 11.38 19.34
C TRP A 23 -9.39 12.49 18.28
N GLY A 24 -9.68 13.71 18.67
CA GLY A 24 -9.68 14.84 17.74
C GLY A 24 -8.29 15.21 17.22
N LYS A 25 -7.25 15.01 18.04
CA LYS A 25 -5.85 15.27 17.69
C LYS A 25 -4.93 14.36 18.49
N LEU A 26 -3.83 13.93 17.88
CA LEU A 26 -2.72 13.21 18.51
C LEU A 26 -1.45 14.06 18.38
N TYR A 27 -0.84 14.42 19.52
CA TYR A 27 0.43 15.14 19.58
C TYR A 27 1.53 14.17 20.00
N VAL A 28 2.40 13.79 19.07
CA VAL A 28 3.54 12.89 19.28
C VAL A 28 4.79 13.46 18.64
N GLU A 29 5.94 13.27 19.25
CA GLU A 29 7.22 13.71 18.69
C GLU A 29 7.67 12.80 17.54
N GLN A 30 7.35 11.51 17.62
CA GLN A 30 7.67 10.53 16.57
C GLN A 30 6.62 9.43 16.51
N ARG A 31 6.45 8.86 15.33
CA ARG A 31 5.70 7.62 15.10
C ARG A 31 6.68 6.54 14.70
N VAL A 32 6.74 5.46 15.45
CA VAL A 32 7.57 4.28 15.14
C VAL A 32 6.67 3.25 14.46
N MET A 33 7.12 2.74 13.32
CA MET A 33 6.53 1.61 12.63
C MET A 33 7.61 0.55 12.51
N GLU A 34 7.29 -0.68 12.83
CA GLU A 34 8.18 -1.82 12.68
C GLU A 34 7.84 -2.57 11.41
N VAL A 35 8.81 -3.27 10.84
CA VAL A 35 8.60 -4.18 9.72
C VAL A 35 7.66 -5.28 10.19
N SER A 36 6.61 -5.51 9.43
CA SER A 36 5.55 -6.46 9.73
C SER A 36 5.97 -7.92 9.50
N THR A 37 5.03 -8.82 9.55
CA THR A 37 5.21 -10.23 9.22
C THR A 37 5.29 -10.43 7.71
N THR A 38 5.51 -11.66 7.25
CA THR A 38 5.54 -12.03 5.82
C THR A 38 4.16 -12.43 5.29
N THR A 39 3.09 -12.06 5.98
CA THR A 39 1.72 -12.37 5.57
C THR A 39 1.19 -11.30 4.61
N ASP A 40 0.63 -11.72 3.49
CA ASP A 40 0.05 -10.82 2.50
C ASP A 40 -0.96 -9.86 3.13
N GLY A 41 -0.81 -8.57 2.83
CA GLY A 41 -1.67 -7.51 3.32
C GLY A 41 -1.35 -6.99 4.71
N ASP A 42 -0.40 -7.60 5.45
CA ASP A 42 0.08 -7.01 6.70
C ASP A 42 0.64 -5.62 6.42
N ALA A 43 0.07 -4.62 7.09
CA ALA A 43 0.32 -3.23 6.76
C ALA A 43 0.43 -2.33 7.97
N HIS A 44 1.40 -1.42 7.93
CA HIS A 44 1.63 -0.39 8.93
C HIS A 44 1.74 0.97 8.24
N GLY A 45 0.76 1.83 8.40
CA GLY A 45 0.78 3.12 7.73
C GLY A 45 -0.55 3.87 7.74
N ASP A 46 -0.76 4.63 6.67
CA ASP A 46 -1.96 5.42 6.48
C ASP A 46 -3.03 4.58 5.76
N ILE A 47 -3.96 4.03 6.54
CA ILE A 47 -5.02 3.15 6.07
C ILE A 47 -6.33 3.93 6.01
N VAL A 48 -7.07 3.76 4.91
CA VAL A 48 -8.35 4.42 4.67
C VAL A 48 -9.45 3.39 4.37
N TYR A 49 -10.69 3.76 4.71
CA TYR A 49 -11.88 2.92 4.58
C TYR A 49 -12.93 3.65 3.74
N PHE A 50 -12.68 3.78 2.44
CA PHE A 50 -13.63 4.40 1.50
C PHE A 50 -13.58 3.73 0.13
N GLY A 51 -14.53 4.10 -0.72
CA GLY A 51 -14.65 3.57 -2.08
C GLY A 51 -15.40 2.24 -2.15
N THR A 52 -15.79 1.88 -3.35
CA THR A 52 -16.47 0.63 -3.68
C THR A 52 -15.52 -0.33 -4.39
N GLY A 53 -16.01 -1.52 -4.68
CA GLY A 53 -15.25 -2.57 -5.37
C GLY A 53 -14.82 -3.69 -4.44
N THR A 54 -14.67 -4.88 -5.02
CA THR A 54 -14.11 -6.05 -4.33
C THR A 54 -12.61 -6.09 -4.58
N VAL A 55 -11.85 -6.15 -3.50
CA VAL A 55 -10.39 -6.16 -3.53
C VAL A 55 -9.82 -7.48 -3.01
N VAL A 56 -8.61 -7.79 -3.43
CA VAL A 56 -7.83 -8.96 -3.01
C VAL A 56 -6.64 -8.48 -2.21
N VAL A 57 -6.40 -9.12 -1.08
CA VAL A 57 -5.27 -8.82 -0.17
C VAL A 57 -3.93 -8.74 -0.92
N GLY A 58 -3.09 -7.79 -0.53
CA GLY A 58 -1.75 -7.62 -1.08
C GLY A 58 -1.67 -7.13 -2.55
N LYS A 59 -2.80 -6.81 -3.19
CA LYS A 59 -2.85 -6.26 -4.55
C LYS A 59 -2.93 -4.74 -4.55
N ILE A 60 -2.35 -4.12 -5.58
CA ILE A 60 -2.34 -2.67 -5.81
C ILE A 60 -3.55 -2.26 -6.66
N TYR A 61 -4.22 -1.21 -6.24
CA TYR A 61 -5.41 -0.65 -6.89
C TYR A 61 -5.23 0.83 -7.17
N HIS A 62 -5.91 1.32 -8.21
CA HIS A 62 -6.10 2.75 -8.41
C HIS A 62 -7.56 3.17 -8.12
N TYR A 63 -7.72 4.40 -7.65
CA TYR A 63 -9.03 4.94 -7.29
C TYR A 63 -9.61 5.74 -8.44
N LYS A 64 -10.75 5.28 -8.97
CA LYS A 64 -11.39 5.83 -10.16
C LYS A 64 -12.36 6.97 -9.86
N SER A 65 -12.74 7.70 -10.92
CA SER A 65 -13.69 8.80 -10.86
C SER A 65 -15.11 8.38 -10.48
N ASP A 66 -15.46 7.10 -10.60
CA ASP A 66 -16.74 6.52 -10.16
C ASP A 66 -16.75 6.08 -8.69
N ALA A 67 -15.72 6.47 -7.94
CA ALA A 67 -15.51 6.11 -6.55
C ALA A 67 -15.28 4.61 -6.29
N SER A 68 -14.82 3.86 -7.28
CA SER A 68 -14.41 2.46 -7.14
C SER A 68 -12.90 2.30 -7.12
N TRP A 69 -12.44 1.20 -6.49
CA TRP A 69 -11.08 0.70 -6.58
C TRP A 69 -11.02 -0.37 -7.67
N GLU A 70 -10.12 -0.21 -8.63
CA GLU A 70 -9.83 -1.17 -9.68
C GLU A 70 -8.36 -1.55 -9.65
N LEU A 71 -8.03 -2.79 -10.05
CA LEU A 71 -6.63 -3.26 -10.10
C LEU A 71 -5.79 -2.32 -10.96
N ALA A 72 -4.69 -1.84 -10.42
CA ALA A 72 -3.77 -0.98 -11.14
C ALA A 72 -2.95 -1.78 -12.15
N ASP A 73 -2.62 -1.14 -13.29
CA ASP A 73 -1.90 -1.75 -14.40
C ASP A 73 -1.09 -0.68 -15.13
N ALA A 74 0.17 -0.93 -15.40
CA ALA A 74 1.05 0.04 -16.05
C ALA A 74 0.92 0.11 -17.57
N ASN A 75 0.04 -0.67 -18.19
CA ASN A 75 -0.18 -0.69 -19.65
C ASN A 75 -0.86 0.57 -20.21
N THR A 76 -1.55 1.33 -19.38
CA THR A 76 -2.21 2.57 -19.81
C THR A 76 -2.34 3.56 -18.65
N VAL A 77 -2.33 4.86 -18.97
CA VAL A 77 -2.56 5.93 -17.99
C VAL A 77 -3.86 5.71 -17.21
N ALA A 78 -4.94 5.33 -17.87
CA ALA A 78 -6.27 5.19 -17.26
C ALA A 78 -6.33 4.14 -16.14
N ASN A 79 -5.40 3.18 -16.14
CA ASN A 79 -5.35 2.08 -15.16
C ASN A 79 -4.32 2.31 -14.04
N CYS A 80 -3.58 3.42 -14.08
CA CYS A 80 -2.52 3.68 -13.09
C CYS A 80 -2.43 5.14 -12.63
N ASP A 81 -3.29 6.03 -13.13
CA ASP A 81 -3.33 7.42 -12.70
C ASP A 81 -3.95 7.59 -11.30
N GLY A 82 -3.94 8.82 -10.80
CA GLY A 82 -4.57 9.18 -9.54
C GLY A 82 -4.01 8.48 -8.31
N LEU A 83 -4.91 8.21 -7.38
CA LEU A 83 -4.58 7.65 -6.07
C LEU A 83 -4.37 6.14 -6.17
N LEU A 84 -3.20 5.66 -5.74
CA LEU A 84 -2.93 4.22 -5.57
C LEU A 84 -3.10 3.79 -4.11
N GLY A 85 -3.48 2.53 -3.91
CA GLY A 85 -3.57 1.91 -2.60
C GLY A 85 -3.39 0.40 -2.67
N VAL A 86 -2.93 -0.20 -1.57
CA VAL A 86 -2.81 -1.65 -1.41
C VAL A 86 -3.93 -2.16 -0.53
N ALA A 87 -4.63 -3.21 -0.95
CA ALA A 87 -5.67 -3.84 -0.14
C ALA A 87 -5.03 -4.65 1.01
N ILE A 88 -5.44 -4.35 2.25
CA ILE A 88 -4.89 -5.02 3.44
C ILE A 88 -5.63 -6.29 3.83
N ALA A 89 -6.76 -6.57 3.20
CA ALA A 89 -7.49 -7.83 3.28
C ALA A 89 -8.37 -8.00 2.04
N SER A 90 -8.90 -9.21 1.82
CA SER A 90 -9.84 -9.46 0.72
C SER A 90 -11.27 -9.14 1.14
N GLY A 91 -12.03 -8.45 0.27
CA GLY A 91 -13.42 -8.06 0.53
C GLY A 91 -13.80 -6.74 -0.13
N THR A 92 -14.82 -6.05 0.41
CA THR A 92 -15.19 -4.72 -0.06
C THR A 92 -14.18 -3.69 0.47
N ALA A 93 -13.60 -2.86 -0.41
CA ALA A 93 -12.54 -1.91 -0.07
C ALA A 93 -12.83 -1.04 1.17
N SER A 94 -14.05 -0.48 1.26
CA SER A 94 -14.46 0.33 2.42
C SER A 94 -14.61 -0.45 3.73
N ALA A 95 -14.69 -1.78 3.66
CA ALA A 95 -14.81 -2.64 4.84
C ALA A 95 -13.45 -3.18 5.29
N VAL A 96 -12.58 -3.54 4.34
CA VAL A 96 -11.29 -4.19 4.65
C VAL A 96 -10.15 -3.19 4.82
N GLY A 97 -10.19 -2.05 4.14
CA GLY A 97 -9.19 -1.00 4.20
C GLY A 97 -8.16 -1.05 3.07
N MET A 98 -7.66 0.14 2.72
CA MET A 98 -6.65 0.38 1.70
C MET A 98 -5.47 1.15 2.31
N LEU A 99 -4.26 0.62 2.22
CA LEU A 99 -3.05 1.34 2.61
C LEU A 99 -2.68 2.32 1.49
N LEU A 100 -2.56 3.59 1.83
CA LEU A 100 -2.12 4.65 0.90
C LEU A 100 -0.62 4.91 0.97
N ARG A 101 -0.03 4.68 2.14
CA ARG A 101 1.40 4.91 2.40
C ARG A 101 1.85 4.16 3.65
N GLY A 102 2.98 3.49 3.57
CA GLY A 102 3.58 2.79 4.71
C GLY A 102 4.25 1.49 4.31
N MET A 103 4.45 0.60 5.27
CA MET A 103 4.98 -0.74 5.03
C MET A 103 3.83 -1.71 4.77
N VAL A 104 4.02 -2.62 3.81
CA VAL A 104 3.05 -3.66 3.49
C VAL A 104 3.75 -4.86 2.86
N THR A 105 3.22 -6.06 3.09
CA THR A 105 3.58 -7.26 2.35
C THR A 105 2.62 -7.41 1.17
N LEU A 106 3.16 -7.41 -0.05
CA LEU A 106 2.40 -7.66 -1.28
C LEU A 106 2.17 -9.17 -1.46
N ILE A 107 1.22 -9.53 -2.31
CA ILE A 107 1.01 -10.95 -2.67
C ILE A 107 2.09 -11.42 -3.67
N ASP A 108 2.69 -10.49 -4.42
CA ASP A 108 3.65 -10.83 -5.46
C ASP A 108 4.41 -9.57 -5.92
N ILE A 109 5.72 -9.72 -6.12
CA ILE A 109 6.58 -8.77 -6.82
C ILE A 109 7.15 -9.48 -8.05
N GLN A 110 6.97 -8.90 -9.22
CA GLN A 110 7.49 -9.44 -10.46
C GLN A 110 9.00 -9.19 -10.59
N GLY A 111 9.70 -10.12 -11.23
CA GLY A 111 11.14 -10.01 -11.43
C GLY A 111 11.95 -10.63 -10.29
N THR A 112 13.11 -10.06 -10.02
CA THR A 112 13.99 -10.47 -8.92
C THR A 112 14.33 -9.22 -8.11
N GLU A 113 13.62 -9.05 -7.03
CA GLU A 113 13.81 -7.91 -6.13
C GLU A 113 15.02 -8.14 -5.21
N ALA A 114 15.69 -7.05 -4.89
CA ALA A 114 16.69 -6.99 -3.83
C ALA A 114 16.35 -5.86 -2.85
N VAL A 115 16.77 -6.01 -1.61
CA VAL A 115 16.55 -5.00 -0.57
C VAL A 115 17.10 -3.64 -1.00
N GLY A 116 16.26 -2.62 -0.98
CA GLY A 116 16.57 -1.27 -1.39
C GLY A 116 16.24 -0.94 -2.85
N ASP A 117 15.83 -1.93 -3.64
CA ASP A 117 15.42 -1.69 -5.02
C ASP A 117 14.20 -0.78 -5.11
N VAL A 118 14.20 0.06 -6.15
CA VAL A 118 13.03 0.82 -6.57
C VAL A 118 12.03 -0.14 -7.20
N LEU A 119 10.76 -0.02 -6.78
CA LEU A 119 9.68 -0.82 -7.31
C LEU A 119 8.72 0.04 -8.15
N TYR A 120 8.29 -0.54 -9.24
CA TYR A 120 7.39 0.07 -10.21
C TYR A 120 6.04 -0.65 -10.20
N LEU A 121 5.00 0.01 -10.70
CA LEU A 121 3.77 -0.69 -11.03
C LEU A 121 4.04 -1.62 -12.22
N SER A 122 3.57 -2.86 -12.14
CA SER A 122 3.84 -3.88 -13.17
C SER A 122 3.00 -3.63 -14.44
N GLU A 123 3.63 -3.83 -15.60
CA GLU A 123 2.98 -3.90 -16.92
C GLU A 123 2.53 -5.33 -17.28
N THR A 124 3.09 -6.35 -16.60
CA THR A 124 2.88 -7.76 -16.94
C THR A 124 1.87 -8.45 -16.02
N ALA A 125 1.72 -7.96 -14.79
CA ALA A 125 0.84 -8.55 -13.77
C ALA A 125 -0.02 -7.48 -13.10
N THR A 126 -1.29 -7.44 -13.44
CA THR A 126 -2.25 -6.47 -12.92
C THR A 126 -2.33 -6.51 -11.38
N GLY A 127 -2.17 -5.35 -10.75
CA GLY A 127 -2.18 -5.20 -9.30
C GLY A 127 -0.92 -5.69 -8.60
N ALA A 128 0.18 -5.90 -9.32
CA ALA A 128 1.47 -6.27 -8.76
C ALA A 128 2.51 -5.14 -8.85
N ALA A 129 3.57 -5.26 -8.06
CA ALA A 129 4.79 -4.50 -8.23
C ALA A 129 5.74 -5.22 -9.21
N ASP A 130 6.75 -4.49 -9.70
CA ASP A 130 7.83 -5.04 -10.52
C ASP A 130 9.16 -4.41 -10.12
N SER A 131 10.23 -5.21 -10.07
CA SER A 131 11.59 -4.74 -9.85
C SER A 131 12.22 -4.12 -11.11
N ALA A 132 11.64 -4.36 -12.28
CA ALA A 132 12.01 -3.75 -13.55
C ALA A 132 11.02 -2.64 -13.92
N ALA A 133 11.54 -1.52 -14.45
CA ALA A 133 10.67 -0.48 -15.01
C ALA A 133 9.99 -0.99 -16.27
N PRO A 134 8.68 -0.68 -16.49
CA PRO A 134 8.01 -0.91 -17.77
C PRO A 134 8.83 -0.38 -18.95
N ALA A 135 8.79 -1.08 -20.08
CA ALA A 135 9.65 -0.77 -21.24
C ALA A 135 8.91 -0.77 -22.59
N GLY A 136 7.64 -1.15 -22.64
CA GLY A 136 6.82 -1.15 -23.85
C GLY A 136 6.39 0.26 -24.27
N SER A 137 6.16 0.47 -25.58
CA SER A 137 5.60 1.73 -26.06
C SER A 137 4.16 1.90 -25.55
N GLY A 138 3.88 3.05 -24.92
CA GLY A 138 2.61 3.36 -24.27
C GLY A 138 2.50 2.92 -22.82
N ASP A 139 3.48 2.17 -22.31
CA ASP A 139 3.52 1.78 -20.91
C ASP A 139 3.89 2.95 -19.99
N ILE A 140 3.51 2.83 -18.74
CA ILE A 140 3.63 3.87 -17.74
C ILE A 140 4.68 3.49 -16.70
N VAL A 141 5.76 4.24 -16.63
CA VAL A 141 6.75 4.13 -15.56
C VAL A 141 6.26 4.93 -14.37
N ARG A 142 5.81 4.25 -13.33
CA ARG A 142 5.37 4.85 -12.07
C ARG A 142 6.03 4.14 -10.89
N ILE A 143 6.84 4.87 -10.13
CA ILE A 143 7.45 4.37 -8.90
C ILE A 143 6.36 4.24 -7.84
N ILE A 144 6.31 3.08 -7.17
CA ILE A 144 5.34 2.79 -6.12
C ILE A 144 5.97 2.64 -4.75
N GLY A 145 7.29 2.48 -4.68
CA GLY A 145 8.00 2.33 -3.41
C GLY A 145 9.35 1.66 -3.53
N TYR A 146 9.77 1.02 -2.43
CA TYR A 146 11.07 0.39 -2.30
C TYR A 146 10.95 -0.96 -1.62
N CYS A 147 11.73 -1.94 -2.07
CA CYS A 147 11.84 -3.24 -1.46
C CYS A 147 12.49 -3.15 -0.07
N LEU A 148 11.86 -3.71 0.95
CA LEU A 148 12.39 -3.76 2.33
C LEU A 148 12.99 -5.11 2.66
N THR A 149 12.39 -6.19 2.17
CA THR A 149 12.85 -7.57 2.38
C THR A 149 12.62 -8.37 1.10
N THR A 150 13.26 -9.53 0.99
CA THR A 150 13.04 -10.48 -0.10
C THR A 150 11.78 -11.36 0.08
N ASP A 151 10.91 -10.99 1.02
CA ASP A 151 9.64 -11.63 1.31
C ASP A 151 8.47 -10.70 0.94
N ASP A 152 8.54 -10.04 -0.21
CA ASP A 152 7.53 -9.14 -0.78
C ASP A 152 7.14 -7.94 0.09
N GLN A 153 7.92 -7.61 1.12
CA GLN A 153 7.70 -6.43 1.94
C GLN A 153 8.27 -5.17 1.30
N ILE A 154 7.43 -4.16 1.21
CA ILE A 154 7.78 -2.88 0.59
C ILE A 154 7.48 -1.68 1.49
N TRP A 155 8.22 -0.61 1.29
CA TRP A 155 7.78 0.73 1.65
C TRP A 155 6.93 1.27 0.50
N PHE A 156 5.61 1.17 0.62
CA PHE A 156 4.67 1.70 -0.35
C PHE A 156 4.56 3.21 -0.19
N ASN A 157 4.95 3.95 -1.20
CA ASN A 157 4.88 5.42 -1.24
C ASN A 157 4.83 5.86 -2.70
N PRO A 158 3.70 5.64 -3.39
CA PRO A 158 3.60 5.88 -4.82
C PRO A 158 3.81 7.34 -5.17
N ASP A 159 4.61 7.58 -6.21
CA ASP A 159 4.78 8.91 -6.79
C ASP A 159 3.47 9.44 -7.36
N SER A 160 3.26 10.75 -7.25
CA SER A 160 2.16 11.45 -7.92
C SER A 160 2.41 11.70 -9.40
N THR A 161 3.64 11.45 -9.86
CA THR A 161 4.08 11.63 -11.25
C THR A 161 4.39 10.29 -11.88
N TYR A 162 4.26 10.23 -13.20
CA TYR A 162 4.60 9.08 -14.01
C TYR A 162 5.10 9.52 -15.38
N VAL A 163 5.72 8.62 -16.13
CA VAL A 163 6.20 8.85 -17.50
C VAL A 163 5.57 7.80 -18.41
N GLU A 164 4.96 8.26 -19.51
CA GLU A 164 4.52 7.38 -20.60
C GLU A 164 5.66 7.19 -21.59
N ILE A 165 5.90 5.95 -21.99
CA ILE A 165 6.97 5.59 -22.93
C ILE A 165 6.45 5.81 -24.35
N ALA A 166 7.21 6.55 -25.14
CA ALA A 166 6.84 6.90 -26.52
C ALA A 166 6.91 5.71 -27.50
#